data_cb3e168a06628a04e4d2527124e84451
#
_entry.id   cb3e168a06628a04e4d2527124e84451
#
_cell.length_a   1.000
_cell.length_b   1.000
_cell.length_c   1.000
_cell.angle_alpha   90.00
_cell.angle_beta   90.00
_cell.angle_gamma   90.00
#
_symmetry.space_group_name_H-M   'P 1'
#
loop_
_entity.id
_entity.type
_entity.pdbx_description
1 polymer ?
#
loop_
_entity_poly.entity_id
_entity_poly.type
_entity_poly.pdbx_seq_one_letter_code
_entity_poly.pdbx_strand_id
1 'polypeptide(L)'
;MIIAQITDSHIEAAGVLTYGTFDAAASLTKVVETINARNPQPDLVVHTGDLVHHGAPAQYGPARKILGRLKAPHVVLPGNHDAREGFAAAFADTDWLPKQGEFLHYVIDDLAVRIICLDTVIPGVPYGMLCAERLAWLDAQLAAEPAKPTIVACHHPPMDVCLTFSSMVGLSEGCRELAAILAKNPQ
;
A
#
# COMPACT_ATOMS: atom_id res chain seq x y z
N MET A 1 -7.44 -15.43 11.61
CA MET A 1 -6.47 -14.45 11.10
C MET A 1 -7.07 -13.07 11.14
N ILE A 2 -6.32 -12.07 11.56
CA ILE A 2 -6.72 -10.66 11.64
C ILE A 2 -5.71 -9.85 10.83
N ILE A 3 -6.20 -9.11 9.84
CA ILE A 3 -5.39 -8.13 9.08
C ILE A 3 -5.88 -6.75 9.48
N ALA A 4 -4.97 -5.87 9.89
CA ALA A 4 -5.27 -4.47 10.13
C ALA A 4 -4.82 -3.65 8.91
N GLN A 5 -5.70 -2.80 8.40
CA GLN A 5 -5.39 -1.86 7.34
C GLN A 5 -5.26 -0.46 7.92
N ILE A 6 -4.22 0.26 7.51
CA ILE A 6 -4.01 1.70 7.69
C ILE A 6 -3.65 2.32 6.34
N THR A 7 -3.92 3.60 6.14
CA THR A 7 -3.70 4.26 4.85
C THR A 7 -3.52 5.77 5.04
N ASP A 8 -2.98 6.46 4.06
CA ASP A 8 -3.00 7.91 3.93
C ASP A 8 -2.41 8.64 5.15
N SER A 9 -1.25 8.19 5.60
CA SER A 9 -0.57 8.78 6.77
C SER A 9 0.01 10.15 6.49
N HIS A 10 0.40 10.43 5.25
CA HIS A 10 0.96 11.72 4.81
C HIS A 10 2.04 12.30 5.74
N ILE A 11 3.00 11.46 6.13
CA ILE A 11 4.05 11.85 7.06
C ILE A 11 4.98 12.88 6.41
N GLU A 12 5.26 13.94 7.16
CA GLU A 12 6.22 14.97 6.81
C GLU A 12 7.60 14.73 7.43
N ALA A 13 8.58 15.54 7.05
CA ALA A 13 9.87 15.57 7.72
C ALA A 13 9.71 15.91 9.21
N ALA A 14 10.67 15.48 10.02
CA ALA A 14 10.59 15.66 11.47
C ALA A 14 10.33 17.12 11.87
N GLY A 15 9.29 17.35 12.67
CA GLY A 15 8.87 18.67 13.16
C GLY A 15 8.06 19.50 12.17
N VAL A 16 7.71 18.96 11.00
CA VAL A 16 6.87 19.65 10.02
C VAL A 16 5.42 19.12 10.13
N LEU A 17 4.46 20.06 10.08
CA LEU A 17 3.04 19.73 10.08
C LEU A 17 2.53 19.58 8.65
N THR A 18 1.74 18.54 8.40
CA THR A 18 1.07 18.32 7.12
C THR A 18 0.05 19.43 6.89
N TYR A 19 0.07 20.02 5.71
CA TYR A 19 -0.71 21.25 5.38
C TYR A 19 -0.46 22.42 6.35
N GLY A 20 0.65 22.42 7.07
CA GLY A 20 0.99 23.46 8.05
C GLY A 20 0.15 23.46 9.34
N THR A 21 -0.77 22.51 9.50
CA THR A 21 -1.75 22.52 10.61
C THR A 21 -1.93 21.16 11.29
N PHE A 22 -1.64 20.05 10.60
CA PHE A 22 -1.96 18.71 11.08
C PHE A 22 -0.70 17.91 11.45
N ASP A 23 -0.65 17.41 12.67
CA ASP A 23 0.44 16.51 13.13
C ASP A 23 0.14 15.06 12.71
N ALA A 24 0.50 14.72 11.49
CA ALA A 24 0.36 13.39 10.93
C ALA A 24 1.20 12.35 11.70
N ALA A 25 2.38 12.74 12.18
CA ALA A 25 3.26 11.84 12.94
C ALA A 25 2.65 11.46 14.31
N ALA A 26 2.04 12.41 15.01
CA ALA A 26 1.31 12.14 16.26
C ALA A 26 0.09 11.23 15.99
N SER A 27 -0.62 11.47 14.89
CA SER A 27 -1.80 10.68 14.50
C SER A 27 -1.42 9.23 14.18
N LEU A 28 -0.41 9.00 13.33
CA LEU A 28 0.07 7.66 13.03
C LEU A 28 0.63 6.96 14.29
N THR A 29 1.30 7.70 15.17
CA THR A 29 1.76 7.17 16.46
C THR A 29 0.60 6.62 17.28
N LYS A 30 -0.50 7.38 17.39
CA LYS A 30 -1.70 6.96 18.11
C LYS A 30 -2.36 5.72 17.48
N VAL A 31 -2.38 5.64 16.14
CA VAL A 31 -2.86 4.45 15.41
C VAL A 31 -2.02 3.23 15.76
N VAL A 32 -0.69 3.35 15.73
CA VAL A 32 0.23 2.27 16.10
C VAL A 32 0.02 1.81 17.56
N GLU A 33 -0.14 2.75 18.49
CA GLU A 33 -0.44 2.45 19.89
C GLU A 33 -1.78 1.73 20.05
N THR A 34 -2.81 2.14 19.30
CA THR A 34 -4.12 1.51 19.29
C THR A 34 -4.06 0.08 18.76
N ILE A 35 -3.32 -0.16 17.69
CA ILE A 35 -3.11 -1.50 17.14
C ILE A 35 -2.33 -2.36 18.14
N ASN A 36 -1.28 -1.83 18.75
CA ASN A 36 -0.47 -2.53 19.74
C ASN A 36 -1.22 -2.86 21.05
N ALA A 37 -2.30 -2.16 21.36
CA ALA A 37 -3.16 -2.42 22.52
C ALA A 37 -4.22 -3.49 22.26
N ARG A 38 -4.40 -3.94 21.00
CA ARG A 38 -5.42 -4.97 20.68
C ARG A 38 -5.03 -6.34 21.26
N ASN A 39 -6.07 -7.08 21.64
CA ASN A 39 -5.96 -8.48 22.01
C ASN A 39 -7.15 -9.25 21.41
N PRO A 40 -6.95 -10.20 20.50
CA PRO A 40 -5.65 -10.61 19.95
C PRO A 40 -5.00 -9.54 19.05
N GLN A 41 -3.68 -9.64 18.91
CA GLN A 41 -2.91 -8.82 17.97
C GLN A 41 -3.27 -9.18 16.52
N PRO A 42 -3.16 -8.23 15.56
CA PRO A 42 -3.22 -8.57 14.13
C PRO A 42 -2.07 -9.51 13.74
N ASP A 43 -2.35 -10.41 12.82
CA ASP A 43 -1.34 -11.26 12.17
C ASP A 43 -0.49 -10.46 11.17
N LEU A 44 -1.07 -9.41 10.58
CA LEU A 44 -0.41 -8.48 9.66
C LEU A 44 -1.04 -7.10 9.73
N VAL A 45 -0.22 -6.05 9.60
CA VAL A 45 -0.67 -4.69 9.32
C VAL A 45 -0.29 -4.32 7.89
N VAL A 46 -1.24 -3.89 7.07
CA VAL A 46 -1.00 -3.43 5.70
C VAL A 46 -1.24 -1.92 5.64
N HIS A 47 -0.22 -1.16 5.27
CA HIS A 47 -0.37 0.27 4.96
C HIS A 47 -0.59 0.43 3.46
N THR A 48 -1.77 0.91 3.07
CA THR A 48 -2.22 0.88 1.67
C THR A 48 -1.94 2.16 0.89
N GLY A 49 -0.80 2.81 1.15
CA GLY A 49 -0.28 3.91 0.33
C GLY A 49 -0.43 5.29 0.96
N ASP A 50 0.18 6.28 0.31
CA ASP A 50 0.33 7.65 0.78
C ASP A 50 0.96 7.70 2.19
N LEU A 51 2.07 6.97 2.30
CA LEU A 51 2.83 6.91 3.56
C LEU A 51 3.41 8.27 3.92
N VAL A 52 3.95 8.97 2.93
CA VAL A 52 4.54 10.31 3.09
C VAL A 52 3.81 11.36 2.25
N HIS A 53 4.03 12.65 2.53
CA HIS A 53 3.21 13.71 1.92
C HIS A 53 3.71 14.19 0.55
N HIS A 54 5.02 14.15 0.29
CA HIS A 54 5.62 14.66 -0.95
C HIS A 54 6.61 13.68 -1.61
N GLY A 55 6.75 12.46 -1.10
CA GLY A 55 7.72 11.49 -1.60
C GLY A 55 9.19 11.89 -1.36
N ALA A 56 9.45 12.92 -0.53
CA ALA A 56 10.80 13.38 -0.26
C ALA A 56 11.56 12.38 0.65
N PRO A 57 12.85 12.09 0.39
CA PRO A 57 13.62 11.11 1.18
C PRO A 57 13.61 11.37 2.69
N ALA A 58 13.58 12.64 3.12
CA ALA A 58 13.56 13.04 4.53
C ALA A 58 12.28 12.66 5.28
N GLN A 59 11.19 12.33 4.56
CA GLN A 59 9.89 11.99 5.14
C GLN A 59 9.79 10.50 5.50
N TYR A 60 10.48 9.61 4.77
CA TYR A 60 10.40 8.15 5.01
C TYR A 60 11.03 7.72 6.33
N GLY A 61 12.11 8.38 6.79
CA GLY A 61 12.75 8.06 8.06
C GLY A 61 11.80 8.17 9.26
N PRO A 62 11.11 9.31 9.46
CA PRO A 62 10.08 9.46 10.48
C PRO A 62 8.95 8.43 10.36
N ALA A 63 8.44 8.17 9.15
CA ALA A 63 7.37 7.20 8.89
C ALA A 63 7.79 5.78 9.31
N ARG A 64 8.96 5.32 8.86
CA ARG A 64 9.52 4.02 9.24
C ARG A 64 9.75 3.88 10.74
N LYS A 65 10.23 4.94 11.39
CA LYS A 65 10.45 4.94 12.85
C LYS A 65 9.14 4.73 13.62
N ILE A 66 8.04 5.29 13.14
CA ILE A 66 6.72 5.13 13.78
C ILE A 66 6.18 3.72 13.49
N LEU A 67 6.18 3.26 12.23
CA LEU A 67 5.72 1.91 11.86
C LEU A 67 6.55 0.81 12.52
N GLY A 68 7.86 1.01 12.70
CA GLY A 68 8.74 0.05 13.39
C GLY A 68 8.42 -0.16 14.88
N ARG A 69 7.48 0.60 15.46
CA ARG A 69 6.93 0.38 16.81
C ARG A 69 5.76 -0.61 16.83
N LEU A 70 5.24 -1.02 15.67
CA LEU A 70 4.23 -2.07 15.58
C LEU A 70 4.80 -3.39 16.15
N LYS A 71 4.01 -4.05 16.97
CA LYS A 71 4.33 -5.40 17.47
C LYS A 71 4.06 -6.48 16.43
N ALA A 72 3.02 -6.27 15.62
CA ALA A 72 2.68 -7.13 14.51
C ALA A 72 3.60 -6.88 13.30
N PRO A 73 3.88 -7.89 12.46
CA PRO A 73 4.49 -7.70 11.16
C PRO A 73 3.72 -6.64 10.35
N HIS A 74 4.43 -5.86 9.55
CA HIS A 74 3.78 -4.86 8.71
C HIS A 74 4.44 -4.76 7.34
N VAL A 75 3.63 -4.42 6.34
CA VAL A 75 4.03 -4.14 4.96
C VAL A 75 3.39 -2.85 4.48
N VAL A 76 4.00 -2.23 3.49
CA VAL A 76 3.56 -0.93 2.94
C VAL A 76 3.54 -1.01 1.42
N LEU A 77 2.47 -0.57 0.77
CA LEU A 77 2.47 -0.34 -0.68
C LEU A 77 2.47 1.17 -0.96
N PRO A 78 2.97 1.60 -2.14
CA PRO A 78 3.03 3.02 -2.45
C PRO A 78 1.67 3.59 -2.88
N GLY A 79 1.42 4.86 -2.51
CA GLY A 79 0.35 5.70 -3.05
C GLY A 79 0.90 6.80 -3.96
N ASN A 80 0.02 7.69 -4.46
CA ASN A 80 0.43 8.73 -5.39
C ASN A 80 1.31 9.84 -4.78
N HIS A 81 1.29 9.99 -3.46
CA HIS A 81 2.20 10.88 -2.74
C HIS A 81 3.59 10.26 -2.49
N ASP A 82 3.74 8.95 -2.68
CA ASP A 82 5.01 8.26 -2.53
C ASP A 82 5.82 8.27 -3.84
N ALA A 83 7.10 8.62 -3.78
CA ALA A 83 8.02 8.47 -4.90
C ALA A 83 8.63 7.08 -4.89
N ARG A 84 8.51 6.29 -5.99
CA ARG A 84 9.04 4.91 -6.07
C ARG A 84 10.49 4.79 -5.63
N GLU A 85 11.34 5.70 -6.12
CA GLU A 85 12.77 5.70 -5.79
C GLU A 85 13.01 5.91 -4.29
N GLY A 86 12.37 6.93 -3.69
CA GLY A 86 12.45 7.22 -2.25
C GLY A 86 11.88 6.09 -1.40
N PHE A 87 10.76 5.51 -1.83
CA PHE A 87 10.13 4.36 -1.19
C PHE A 87 11.03 3.12 -1.24
N ALA A 88 11.54 2.77 -2.43
CA ALA A 88 12.43 1.62 -2.60
C ALA A 88 13.71 1.76 -1.77
N ALA A 89 14.31 2.95 -1.74
CA ALA A 89 15.48 3.22 -0.90
C ALA A 89 15.15 3.10 0.60
N ALA A 90 13.99 3.60 1.01
CA ALA A 90 13.56 3.55 2.40
C ALA A 90 13.30 2.11 2.91
N PHE A 91 12.79 1.22 2.07
CA PHE A 91 12.46 -0.16 2.42
C PHE A 91 13.41 -1.20 1.82
N ALA A 92 14.62 -0.78 1.39
CA ALA A 92 15.61 -1.66 0.77
C ALA A 92 16.09 -2.81 1.64
N ASP A 93 15.97 -2.70 2.97
CA ASP A 93 16.36 -3.70 3.96
C ASP A 93 15.24 -4.70 4.29
N THR A 94 14.05 -4.57 3.68
CA THR A 94 12.94 -5.51 3.89
C THR A 94 12.98 -6.65 2.88
N ASP A 95 12.46 -7.83 3.28
CA ASP A 95 12.44 -9.01 2.42
C ASP A 95 11.23 -9.06 1.48
N TRP A 96 10.17 -8.30 1.79
CA TRP A 96 8.93 -8.28 1.00
C TRP A 96 9.00 -7.35 -0.22
N LEU A 97 9.85 -6.29 -0.20
CA LEU A 97 9.95 -5.36 -1.32
C LEU A 97 10.85 -5.94 -2.44
N PRO A 98 10.42 -5.89 -3.72
CA PRO A 98 11.25 -6.32 -4.84
C PRO A 98 12.53 -5.46 -4.93
N LYS A 99 13.66 -6.13 -5.19
CA LYS A 99 14.97 -5.46 -5.32
C LYS A 99 15.26 -4.99 -6.75
N GLN A 100 14.42 -5.40 -7.70
CA GLN A 100 14.55 -5.10 -9.12
C GLN A 100 13.16 -4.94 -9.74
N GLY A 101 13.09 -4.26 -10.87
CA GLY A 101 11.85 -3.99 -11.60
C GLY A 101 11.45 -2.51 -11.52
N GLU A 102 10.56 -2.12 -12.42
CA GLU A 102 10.03 -0.76 -12.49
C GLU A 102 8.96 -0.50 -11.43
N PHE A 103 8.20 -1.56 -11.09
CA PHE A 103 7.05 -1.46 -10.19
C PHE A 103 7.33 -2.10 -8.83
N LEU A 104 6.72 -1.54 -7.78
CA LEU A 104 6.89 -1.96 -6.40
C LEU A 104 5.78 -2.91 -5.93
N HIS A 105 5.30 -3.79 -6.81
CA HIS A 105 4.33 -4.80 -6.42
C HIS A 105 5.01 -6.07 -5.90
N TYR A 106 4.36 -6.71 -4.93
CA TYR A 106 4.89 -7.89 -4.25
C TYR A 106 3.78 -8.75 -3.63
N VAL A 107 4.16 -9.92 -3.14
CA VAL A 107 3.24 -10.89 -2.52
C VAL A 107 3.73 -11.24 -1.13
N ILE A 108 2.79 -11.35 -0.18
CA ILE A 108 2.99 -11.96 1.14
C ILE A 108 2.28 -13.30 1.13
N ASP A 109 3.04 -14.38 1.26
CA ASP A 109 2.58 -15.75 0.98
C ASP A 109 2.66 -16.70 2.20
N ASP A 110 3.23 -16.25 3.29
CA ASP A 110 3.47 -17.02 4.52
C ASP A 110 2.28 -17.06 5.50
N LEU A 111 1.16 -16.42 5.11
CA LEU A 111 -0.08 -16.43 5.89
C LEU A 111 -1.11 -17.42 5.33
N ALA A 112 -2.18 -17.68 6.10
CA ALA A 112 -3.32 -18.49 5.64
C ALA A 112 -4.08 -17.87 4.46
N VAL A 113 -4.02 -16.55 4.31
CA VAL A 113 -4.52 -15.78 3.16
C VAL A 113 -3.33 -15.09 2.53
N ARG A 114 -3.23 -15.18 1.21
CA ARG A 114 -2.22 -14.50 0.41
C ARG A 114 -2.56 -13.03 0.27
N ILE A 115 -1.58 -12.14 0.36
CA ILE A 115 -1.78 -10.71 0.13
C ILE A 115 -0.94 -10.29 -1.08
N ILE A 116 -1.61 -9.83 -2.13
CA ILE A 116 -0.96 -9.24 -3.31
C ILE A 116 -1.06 -7.73 -3.19
N CYS A 117 0.08 -7.07 -3.07
CA CYS A 117 0.18 -5.60 -3.02
C CYS A 117 0.51 -5.06 -4.41
N LEU A 118 -0.40 -4.28 -5.00
CA LEU A 118 -0.23 -3.71 -6.34
C LEU A 118 0.25 -2.27 -6.28
N ASP A 119 1.31 -1.98 -7.01
CA ASP A 119 1.73 -0.62 -7.33
C ASP A 119 0.86 -0.08 -8.46
N THR A 120 0.02 0.89 -8.15
CA THR A 120 -0.88 1.57 -9.11
C THR A 120 -0.44 2.98 -9.42
N VAL A 121 0.72 3.43 -8.91
CA VAL A 121 1.20 4.81 -9.03
C VAL A 121 1.51 5.19 -10.48
N ILE A 122 1.10 6.41 -10.84
CA ILE A 122 1.62 7.17 -11.99
C ILE A 122 2.35 8.38 -11.38
N PRO A 123 3.66 8.55 -11.61
CA PRO A 123 4.39 9.67 -11.03
C PRO A 123 3.78 11.03 -11.40
N GLY A 124 3.57 11.89 -10.40
CA GLY A 124 3.17 13.28 -10.59
C GLY A 124 1.67 13.53 -10.81
N VAL A 125 0.82 12.50 -10.73
CA VAL A 125 -0.65 12.65 -10.84
C VAL A 125 -1.37 11.95 -9.69
N PRO A 126 -2.57 12.40 -9.30
CA PRO A 126 -3.28 11.86 -8.14
C PRO A 126 -4.07 10.57 -8.42
N TYR A 127 -4.17 10.16 -9.68
CA TYR A 127 -4.88 8.93 -10.08
C TYR A 127 -3.90 7.82 -10.45
N GLY A 128 -4.34 6.58 -10.35
CA GLY A 128 -3.54 5.42 -10.66
C GLY A 128 -3.85 4.79 -12.01
N MET A 129 -3.05 3.78 -12.38
CA MET A 129 -3.35 2.90 -13.51
C MET A 129 -2.79 1.49 -13.29
N LEU A 130 -3.36 0.53 -13.99
CA LEU A 130 -2.79 -0.80 -14.18
C LEU A 130 -2.51 -1.02 -15.67
N CYS A 131 -1.26 -0.84 -16.08
CA CYS A 131 -0.84 -1.12 -17.45
C CYS A 131 -0.80 -2.64 -17.72
N ALA A 132 -0.63 -3.03 -18.98
CA ALA A 132 -0.61 -4.43 -19.40
C ALA A 132 0.42 -5.28 -18.63
N GLU A 133 1.58 -4.73 -18.31
CA GLU A 133 2.63 -5.42 -17.56
C GLU A 133 2.19 -5.72 -16.11
N ARG A 134 1.61 -4.72 -15.39
CA ARG A 134 1.12 -4.90 -14.02
C ARG A 134 -0.04 -5.89 -13.97
N LEU A 135 -0.95 -5.83 -14.96
CA LEU A 135 -2.07 -6.78 -15.09
C LEU A 135 -1.60 -8.20 -15.40
N ALA A 136 -0.63 -8.36 -16.30
CA ALA A 136 -0.05 -9.67 -16.63
C ALA A 136 0.67 -10.27 -15.41
N TRP A 137 1.39 -9.44 -14.64
CA TRP A 137 2.01 -9.88 -13.40
C TRP A 137 0.97 -10.36 -12.39
N LEU A 138 -0.12 -9.59 -12.19
CA LEU A 138 -1.20 -9.98 -11.28
C LEU A 138 -1.85 -11.30 -11.70
N ASP A 139 -2.21 -11.45 -12.98
CA ASP A 139 -2.82 -12.69 -13.51
C ASP A 139 -1.90 -13.90 -13.28
N ALA A 140 -0.60 -13.74 -13.53
CA ALA A 140 0.38 -14.79 -13.26
C ALA A 140 0.48 -15.15 -11.77
N GLN A 141 0.45 -14.14 -10.87
CA GLN A 141 0.48 -14.39 -9.44
C GLN A 141 -0.77 -15.12 -8.96
N LEU A 142 -1.95 -14.76 -9.43
CA LEU A 142 -3.20 -15.43 -9.07
C LEU A 142 -3.25 -16.85 -9.62
N ALA A 143 -2.79 -17.06 -10.86
CA ALA A 143 -2.75 -18.39 -11.48
C ALA A 143 -1.74 -19.34 -10.82
N ALA A 144 -0.69 -18.83 -10.17
CA ALA A 144 0.31 -19.65 -9.51
C ALA A 144 -0.25 -20.39 -8.27
N GLU A 145 -1.24 -19.81 -7.57
CA GLU A 145 -1.81 -20.36 -6.34
C GLU A 145 -3.35 -20.33 -6.38
N PRO A 146 -3.99 -21.08 -7.29
CA PRO A 146 -5.43 -20.96 -7.56
C PRO A 146 -6.33 -21.45 -6.42
N ALA A 147 -5.79 -22.18 -5.45
CA ALA A 147 -6.53 -22.72 -4.29
C ALA A 147 -6.34 -21.89 -3.02
N LYS A 148 -5.40 -20.93 -3.01
CA LYS A 148 -5.08 -20.16 -1.79
C LYS A 148 -5.92 -18.89 -1.74
N PRO A 149 -6.76 -18.66 -0.70
CA PRO A 149 -7.51 -17.43 -0.56
C PRO A 149 -6.59 -16.21 -0.66
N THR A 150 -6.97 -15.24 -1.50
CA THR A 150 -6.10 -14.11 -1.85
C THR A 150 -6.82 -12.80 -1.70
N ILE A 151 -6.17 -11.82 -1.06
CA ILE A 151 -6.58 -10.42 -1.02
C ILE A 151 -5.66 -9.64 -1.95
N VAL A 152 -6.24 -8.88 -2.87
CA VAL A 152 -5.51 -7.93 -3.72
C VAL A 152 -5.69 -6.54 -3.11
N ALA A 153 -4.58 -5.91 -2.72
CA ALA A 153 -4.54 -4.58 -2.14
C ALA A 153 -3.90 -3.59 -3.13
N CYS A 154 -4.53 -2.44 -3.30
CA CYS A 154 -3.98 -1.31 -4.06
C CYS A 154 -4.39 0.00 -3.39
N HIS A 155 -3.67 1.10 -3.70
CA HIS A 155 -3.97 2.42 -3.14
C HIS A 155 -5.17 3.06 -3.84
N HIS A 156 -5.14 3.14 -5.18
CA HIS A 156 -6.19 3.81 -5.94
C HIS A 156 -7.44 2.92 -6.05
N PRO A 157 -8.64 3.46 -5.79
CA PRO A 157 -9.90 2.73 -5.95
C PRO A 157 -10.06 2.15 -7.36
N PRO A 158 -10.30 0.84 -7.51
CA PRO A 158 -10.47 0.21 -8.82
C PRO A 158 -11.86 0.35 -9.40
N MET A 159 -12.79 0.96 -8.67
CA MET A 159 -14.18 1.18 -9.07
C MET A 159 -14.67 2.52 -8.54
N ASP A 160 -15.69 3.08 -9.18
CA ASP A 160 -16.37 4.25 -8.65
C ASP A 160 -17.16 3.87 -7.39
N VAL A 161 -16.84 4.52 -6.29
CA VAL A 161 -17.53 4.36 -5.00
C VAL A 161 -18.56 5.46 -4.75
N CYS A 162 -19.02 6.11 -5.81
CA CYS A 162 -20.04 7.17 -5.79
C CYS A 162 -19.68 8.41 -4.95
N LEU A 163 -18.40 8.64 -4.74
CA LEU A 163 -17.88 9.86 -4.11
C LEU A 163 -17.26 10.74 -5.20
N THR A 164 -17.65 12.01 -5.29
CA THR A 164 -17.15 12.94 -6.32
C THR A 164 -15.62 12.98 -6.38
N PHE A 165 -14.95 12.83 -5.24
CA PHE A 165 -13.50 12.81 -5.16
C PHE A 165 -12.91 11.48 -5.67
N SER A 166 -13.57 10.34 -5.46
CA SER A 166 -13.03 9.03 -5.86
C SER A 166 -12.88 8.88 -7.38
N SER A 167 -13.71 9.53 -8.16
CA SER A 167 -13.57 9.57 -9.62
C SER A 167 -12.34 10.34 -10.10
N MET A 168 -11.76 11.19 -9.25
CA MET A 168 -10.54 11.96 -9.54
C MET A 168 -9.26 11.24 -9.11
N VAL A 169 -9.34 10.32 -8.15
CA VAL A 169 -8.19 9.63 -7.55
C VAL A 169 -8.19 8.11 -7.77
N GLY A 170 -9.18 7.57 -8.48
CA GLY A 170 -9.29 6.15 -8.81
C GLY A 170 -8.31 5.71 -9.89
N LEU A 171 -8.45 4.45 -10.33
CA LEU A 171 -7.72 3.96 -11.50
C LEU A 171 -8.28 4.61 -12.77
N SER A 172 -7.41 5.27 -13.54
CA SER A 172 -7.76 5.84 -14.85
C SER A 172 -7.81 4.78 -15.96
N GLU A 173 -7.02 3.71 -15.83
CA GLU A 173 -6.89 2.62 -16.79
C GLU A 173 -6.73 1.27 -16.07
N GLY A 174 -7.15 0.18 -16.74
CA GLY A 174 -6.98 -1.19 -16.27
C GLY A 174 -8.11 -1.72 -15.38
N CYS A 175 -9.18 -0.94 -15.09
CA CYS A 175 -10.28 -1.38 -14.22
C CYS A 175 -11.05 -2.58 -14.79
N ARG A 176 -11.34 -2.57 -16.10
CA ARG A 176 -12.08 -3.66 -16.78
C ARG A 176 -11.25 -4.95 -16.82
N GLU A 177 -9.98 -4.80 -17.16
CA GLU A 177 -9.01 -5.89 -17.23
C GLU A 177 -8.78 -6.49 -15.85
N LEU A 178 -8.64 -5.65 -14.82
CA LEU A 178 -8.58 -6.09 -13.42
C LEU A 178 -9.82 -6.91 -13.04
N ALA A 179 -11.02 -6.40 -13.35
CA ALA A 179 -12.27 -7.11 -13.06
C ALA A 179 -12.33 -8.48 -13.78
N ALA A 180 -11.87 -8.54 -15.04
CA ALA A 180 -11.81 -9.79 -15.80
C ALA A 180 -10.81 -10.79 -15.19
N ILE A 181 -9.63 -10.32 -14.75
CA ILE A 181 -8.62 -11.14 -14.07
C ILE A 181 -9.18 -11.69 -12.75
N LEU A 182 -9.82 -10.86 -11.94
CA LEU A 182 -10.40 -11.29 -10.67
C LEU A 182 -11.56 -12.27 -10.87
N ALA A 183 -12.41 -12.07 -11.88
CA ALA A 183 -13.49 -13.02 -12.22
C ALA A 183 -12.98 -14.37 -12.69
N LYS A 184 -11.83 -14.42 -13.38
CA LYS A 184 -11.15 -15.65 -13.82
C LYS A 184 -10.49 -16.38 -12.65
N ASN A 185 -10.11 -15.68 -11.60
CA ASN A 185 -9.36 -16.17 -10.44
C ASN A 185 -10.16 -15.96 -9.14
N PRO A 186 -11.18 -16.78 -8.85
CA PRO A 186 -12.15 -16.54 -7.78
C PRO A 186 -11.64 -16.79 -6.35
N GLN A 187 -10.40 -17.29 -6.17
CA GLN A 187 -9.80 -17.49 -4.85
C GLN A 187 -9.62 -16.18 -4.09
#